data_cd75baed089acc463ff6f7576119b685
#
_entry.id   cd75baed089acc463ff6f7576119b685
#
_cell.length_a   1.000
_cell.length_b   1.000
_cell.length_c   1.000
_cell.angle_alpha   90.00
_cell.angle_beta   90.00
_cell.angle_gamma   90.00
#
_symmetry.space_group_name_H-M   'P 1'
#
loop_
_entity.id
_entity.type
_entity.pdbx_description
1 polymer ?
#
loop_
_entity_poly.entity_id
_entity_poly.type
_entity_poly.pdbx_seq_one_letter_code
_entity_poly.pdbx_strand_id
1 'polypeptide(L)'
;NNHSIVELFHGPTLAFKDIALQLLGNLFDYYLKKDNQVLTIIGATSGDTGSAAIEAVKGVKNINIFILHPYKRVSDFQRRQMTTVNEQNVFNIAIKGNFDDCQEIVKNLFQDKRLNKKVSLGSINSINWTRIMAQISYYIYAFYKIKEDYPNKEIIFSVPTGNFGDAYAGYLAKEKFKLPFKKLIVATNKNDILDRFFKTGKYSKKEVIKTLSPSMDIQVASNFERLLHDLYSQNGKDIKQIMIDLGDDLSSAGLPS
;
A
#
# COMPACT_ATOMS: atom_id res chain seq x y z
N ASN A 1 26.76 -17.80 -1.03
CA ASN A 1 25.95 -16.61 -1.26
C ASN A 1 25.36 -16.13 0.06
N ASN A 2 25.56 -14.85 0.40
CA ASN A 2 25.01 -14.25 1.63
C ASN A 2 23.64 -13.58 1.36
N HIS A 3 22.82 -14.13 0.46
CA HIS A 3 21.52 -13.57 0.12
C HIS A 3 20.43 -14.59 0.44
N SER A 4 19.37 -14.12 1.07
CA SER A 4 18.13 -14.87 1.32
C SER A 4 16.96 -14.09 0.70
N ILE A 5 15.97 -14.82 0.19
CA ILE A 5 14.78 -14.23 -0.40
C ILE A 5 13.61 -14.54 0.53
N VAL A 6 12.89 -13.49 0.92
CA VAL A 6 11.61 -13.63 1.65
C VAL A 6 10.50 -13.68 0.61
N GLU A 7 9.95 -14.84 0.40
CA GLU A 7 8.88 -15.08 -0.57
C GLU A 7 7.52 -14.75 0.05
N LEU A 8 6.92 -13.65 -0.37
CA LEU A 8 5.63 -13.17 0.15
C LEU A 8 4.45 -13.40 -0.82
N PHE A 9 4.66 -14.24 -1.85
CA PHE A 9 3.69 -14.49 -2.91
C PHE A 9 2.93 -15.83 -2.76
N HIS A 10 2.97 -16.46 -1.61
CA HIS A 10 2.28 -17.74 -1.35
C HIS A 10 0.81 -17.58 -0.92
N GLY A 11 0.24 -16.39 -1.05
CA GLY A 11 -1.17 -16.12 -0.78
C GLY A 11 -2.07 -16.39 -2.00
N PRO A 12 -3.39 -16.24 -1.84
CA PRO A 12 -4.39 -16.60 -2.86
C PRO A 12 -4.29 -15.78 -4.14
N THR A 13 -3.76 -14.56 -4.10
CA THR A 13 -3.58 -13.72 -5.30
C THR A 13 -2.14 -13.58 -5.74
N LEU A 14 -1.23 -14.31 -5.11
CA LEU A 14 0.21 -14.30 -5.38
C LEU A 14 0.85 -12.92 -5.16
N ALA A 15 0.29 -12.12 -4.27
CA ALA A 15 0.78 -10.79 -3.91
C ALA A 15 1.17 -10.71 -2.44
N PHE A 16 2.26 -9.99 -2.12
CA PHE A 16 2.66 -9.74 -0.71
C PHE A 16 1.56 -9.08 0.13
N LYS A 17 0.59 -8.47 -0.53
CA LYS A 17 -0.56 -7.79 0.07
C LYS A 17 -1.58 -8.75 0.69
N ASP A 18 -1.58 -10.01 0.27
CA ASP A 18 -2.56 -11.01 0.71
C ASP A 18 -2.61 -11.16 2.22
N ILE A 19 -1.46 -11.26 2.88
CA ILE A 19 -1.38 -11.45 4.33
C ILE A 19 -2.04 -10.27 5.06
N ALA A 20 -1.65 -9.05 4.69
CA ALA A 20 -2.17 -7.85 5.33
C ALA A 20 -3.67 -7.63 5.05
N LEU A 21 -4.10 -7.92 3.83
CA LEU A 21 -5.50 -7.74 3.44
C LEU A 21 -6.42 -8.81 4.03
N GLN A 22 -5.99 -10.05 4.15
CA GLN A 22 -6.73 -11.09 4.86
C GLN A 22 -6.91 -10.75 6.34
N LEU A 23 -5.86 -10.27 7.01
CA LEU A 23 -5.99 -9.78 8.38
C LEU A 23 -7.02 -8.65 8.48
N LEU A 24 -6.95 -7.67 7.57
CA LEU A 24 -7.89 -6.55 7.55
C LEU A 24 -9.33 -7.01 7.29
N GLY A 25 -9.55 -7.94 6.35
CA GLY A 25 -10.86 -8.52 6.06
C GLY A 25 -11.45 -9.25 7.27
N ASN A 26 -10.64 -10.05 7.96
CA ASN A 26 -11.05 -10.74 9.18
C ASN A 26 -11.40 -9.76 10.33
N LEU A 27 -10.63 -8.69 10.49
CA LEU A 27 -10.92 -7.65 11.48
C LEU A 27 -12.22 -6.91 11.16
N PHE A 28 -12.45 -6.57 9.90
CA PHE A 28 -13.72 -5.98 9.47
C PHE A 28 -14.90 -6.91 9.75
N ASP A 29 -14.81 -8.18 9.35
CA ASP A 29 -15.88 -9.16 9.60
C ASP A 29 -16.21 -9.29 11.09
N TYR A 30 -15.18 -9.36 11.94
CA TYR A 30 -15.35 -9.46 13.39
C TYR A 30 -16.08 -8.23 13.98
N TYR A 31 -15.61 -7.02 13.67
CA TYR A 31 -16.18 -5.80 14.25
C TYR A 31 -17.54 -5.48 13.65
N LEU A 32 -17.75 -5.67 12.35
CA LEU A 32 -19.04 -5.43 11.71
C LEU A 32 -20.14 -6.37 12.22
N LYS A 33 -19.81 -7.63 12.49
CA LYS A 33 -20.73 -8.57 13.13
C LYS A 33 -21.09 -8.14 14.55
N LYS A 34 -20.08 -7.74 15.34
CA LYS A 34 -20.27 -7.30 16.72
C LYS A 34 -21.18 -6.07 16.81
N ASP A 35 -20.99 -5.10 15.90
CA ASP A 35 -21.70 -3.83 15.92
C ASP A 35 -22.98 -3.84 15.04
N ASN A 36 -23.30 -4.99 14.41
CA ASN A 36 -24.40 -5.18 13.48
C ASN A 36 -24.43 -4.10 12.35
N GLN A 37 -23.25 -3.83 11.79
CA GLN A 37 -23.05 -2.82 10.75
C GLN A 37 -22.71 -3.47 9.40
N VAL A 38 -22.95 -2.73 8.32
CA VAL A 38 -22.55 -3.08 6.96
C VAL A 38 -21.56 -2.04 6.45
N LEU A 39 -20.45 -2.51 5.88
CA LEU A 39 -19.41 -1.69 5.29
C LEU A 39 -19.45 -1.79 3.76
N THR A 40 -19.38 -0.66 3.09
CA THR A 40 -19.19 -0.60 1.64
C THR A 40 -17.76 -0.14 1.33
N ILE A 41 -16.95 -1.04 0.85
CA ILE A 41 -15.58 -0.77 0.43
C ILE A 41 -15.59 -0.29 -1.01
N ILE A 42 -14.97 0.85 -1.27
CA ILE A 42 -14.76 1.36 -2.63
C ILE A 42 -13.26 1.57 -2.84
N GLY A 43 -12.71 1.02 -3.92
CA GLY A 43 -11.30 1.15 -4.22
C GLY A 43 -11.00 1.23 -5.71
N ALA A 44 -9.96 1.99 -6.07
CA ALA A 44 -9.36 1.97 -7.39
C ALA A 44 -8.12 1.08 -7.37
N THR A 45 -7.91 0.34 -8.45
CA THR A 45 -6.76 -0.56 -8.56
C THR A 45 -6.11 -0.52 -9.94
N SER A 46 -4.79 -0.69 -9.97
CA SER A 46 -4.02 -1.01 -11.18
C SER A 46 -3.82 -2.52 -11.37
N GLY A 47 -4.36 -3.35 -10.44
CA GLY A 47 -4.30 -4.81 -10.54
C GLY A 47 -4.26 -5.53 -9.19
N ASP A 48 -3.09 -5.74 -8.62
CA ASP A 48 -2.83 -6.63 -7.48
C ASP A 48 -3.51 -6.23 -6.16
N THR A 49 -3.67 -4.93 -5.89
CA THR A 49 -4.41 -4.49 -4.69
C THR A 49 -5.89 -4.85 -4.79
N GLY A 50 -6.49 -4.72 -5.98
CA GLY A 50 -7.90 -5.04 -6.19
C GLY A 50 -8.17 -6.53 -6.03
N SER A 51 -7.35 -7.39 -6.63
CA SER A 51 -7.51 -8.85 -6.50
C SER A 51 -7.34 -9.31 -5.06
N ALA A 52 -6.31 -8.82 -4.35
CA ALA A 52 -6.08 -9.17 -2.96
C ALA A 52 -7.18 -8.63 -2.02
N ALA A 53 -7.75 -7.45 -2.32
CA ALA A 53 -8.85 -6.87 -1.57
C ALA A 53 -10.14 -7.66 -1.74
N ILE A 54 -10.48 -8.04 -2.96
CA ILE A 54 -11.63 -8.91 -3.26
C ILE A 54 -11.49 -10.24 -2.53
N GLU A 55 -10.33 -10.88 -2.66
CA GLU A 55 -10.08 -12.18 -2.03
C GLU A 55 -10.23 -12.12 -0.51
N ALA A 56 -9.84 -11.02 0.12
CA ALA A 56 -9.92 -10.82 1.56
C ALA A 56 -11.35 -10.72 2.10
N VAL A 57 -12.33 -10.27 1.27
CA VAL A 57 -13.69 -9.99 1.75
C VAL A 57 -14.79 -10.67 0.93
N LYS A 58 -14.45 -11.46 -0.09
CA LYS A 58 -15.44 -12.20 -0.87
C LYS A 58 -16.27 -13.11 0.03
N GLY A 59 -17.58 -13.13 -0.16
CA GLY A 59 -18.52 -13.95 0.61
C GLY A 59 -18.77 -13.46 2.04
N VAL A 60 -18.16 -12.37 2.49
CA VAL A 60 -18.41 -11.78 3.82
C VAL A 60 -19.74 -11.00 3.79
N LYS A 61 -20.73 -11.44 4.56
CA LYS A 61 -22.13 -10.94 4.50
C LYS A 61 -22.27 -9.44 4.77
N ASN A 62 -21.45 -8.90 5.68
CA ASN A 62 -21.55 -7.51 6.13
C ASN A 62 -20.63 -6.56 5.37
N ILE A 63 -20.05 -7.00 4.25
CA ILE A 63 -19.16 -6.18 3.43
C ILE A 63 -19.59 -6.25 1.97
N ASN A 64 -19.75 -5.09 1.34
CA ASN A 64 -19.82 -4.98 -0.12
C ASN A 64 -18.54 -4.35 -0.62
N ILE A 65 -17.95 -4.88 -1.70
CA ILE A 65 -16.73 -4.35 -2.26
C ILE A 65 -16.90 -3.96 -3.74
N PHE A 66 -16.59 -2.71 -4.05
CA PHE A 66 -16.61 -2.13 -5.39
C PHE A 66 -15.18 -1.79 -5.80
N ILE A 67 -14.67 -2.47 -6.82
CA ILE A 67 -13.33 -2.22 -7.35
C ILE A 67 -13.42 -1.59 -8.74
N LEU A 68 -12.92 -0.37 -8.84
CA LEU A 68 -12.79 0.37 -10.09
C LEU A 68 -11.41 0.10 -10.69
N HIS A 69 -11.37 -0.25 -11.96
CA HIS A 69 -10.12 -0.46 -12.68
C HIS A 69 -10.19 0.09 -14.10
N PRO A 70 -9.06 0.56 -14.68
CA PRO A 70 -9.04 1.10 -16.01
C PRO A 70 -9.27 0.01 -17.06
N TYR A 71 -10.21 0.23 -17.98
CA TYR A 71 -10.57 -0.72 -19.03
C TYR A 71 -9.38 -1.02 -19.93
N LYS A 72 -9.07 -2.32 -20.11
CA LYS A 72 -7.93 -2.83 -20.91
C LYS A 72 -6.54 -2.31 -20.49
N ARG A 73 -6.39 -1.79 -19.26
CA ARG A 73 -5.09 -1.28 -18.77
C ARG A 73 -4.59 -2.02 -17.52
N VAL A 74 -5.27 -3.07 -17.11
CA VAL A 74 -4.81 -4.02 -16.09
C VAL A 74 -4.33 -5.29 -16.82
N SER A 75 -3.35 -6.00 -16.28
CA SER A 75 -2.90 -7.26 -16.87
C SER A 75 -4.06 -8.27 -16.94
N ASP A 76 -4.09 -9.11 -17.96
CA ASP A 76 -5.16 -10.12 -18.11
C ASP A 76 -5.22 -11.07 -16.92
N PHE A 77 -4.09 -11.42 -16.35
CA PHE A 77 -4.01 -12.26 -15.16
C PHE A 77 -4.72 -11.60 -13.97
N GLN A 78 -4.34 -10.38 -13.61
CA GLN A 78 -4.93 -9.64 -12.48
C GLN A 78 -6.41 -9.32 -12.73
N ARG A 79 -6.77 -8.97 -13.98
CA ARG A 79 -8.17 -8.77 -14.34
C ARG A 79 -8.99 -10.03 -14.10
N ARG A 80 -8.49 -11.20 -14.50
CA ARG A 80 -9.18 -12.48 -14.28
C ARG A 80 -9.31 -12.79 -12.79
N GLN A 81 -8.27 -12.59 -11.98
CA GLN A 81 -8.35 -12.77 -10.53
C GLN A 81 -9.48 -11.96 -9.90
N MET A 82 -9.79 -10.76 -10.41
CA MET A 82 -10.90 -9.95 -9.92
C MET A 82 -12.26 -10.36 -10.48
N THR A 83 -12.34 -10.53 -11.81
CA THR A 83 -13.62 -10.64 -12.53
C THR A 83 -14.19 -12.05 -12.58
N THR A 84 -13.44 -13.08 -12.21
CA THR A 84 -13.93 -14.46 -12.11
C THR A 84 -14.51 -14.81 -10.74
N VAL A 85 -14.38 -13.92 -9.77
CA VAL A 85 -15.01 -14.10 -8.44
C VAL A 85 -16.52 -13.91 -8.59
N ASN A 86 -17.26 -14.99 -8.33
CA ASN A 86 -18.72 -15.02 -8.43
C ASN A 86 -19.38 -14.97 -7.05
N GLU A 87 -19.16 -13.86 -6.34
CA GLU A 87 -19.76 -13.62 -5.02
C GLU A 87 -20.71 -12.42 -5.07
N GLN A 88 -21.83 -12.51 -4.36
CA GLN A 88 -22.89 -11.49 -4.41
C GLN A 88 -22.46 -10.12 -3.86
N ASN A 89 -21.42 -10.09 -3.06
CA ASN A 89 -20.88 -8.88 -2.44
C ASN A 89 -19.71 -8.25 -3.20
N VAL A 90 -19.34 -8.78 -4.38
CA VAL A 90 -18.18 -8.33 -5.16
C VAL A 90 -18.60 -7.69 -6.48
N PHE A 91 -18.20 -6.43 -6.67
CA PHE A 91 -18.55 -5.65 -7.86
C PHE A 91 -17.29 -5.09 -8.52
N ASN A 92 -17.06 -5.47 -9.78
CA ASN A 92 -15.95 -4.97 -10.59
C ASN A 92 -16.47 -3.97 -11.62
N ILE A 93 -15.88 -2.78 -11.67
CA ILE A 93 -16.31 -1.68 -12.54
C ILE A 93 -15.13 -1.27 -13.43
N ALA A 94 -15.24 -1.55 -14.73
CA ALA A 94 -14.24 -1.13 -15.71
C ALA A 94 -14.52 0.30 -16.20
N ILE A 95 -13.61 1.22 -15.95
CA ILE A 95 -13.72 2.63 -16.32
C ILE A 95 -12.99 2.86 -17.66
N LYS A 96 -13.64 3.53 -18.60
CA LYS A 96 -13.01 4.01 -19.83
C LYS A 96 -12.15 5.22 -19.52
N GLY A 97 -10.91 4.96 -19.10
CA GLY A 97 -9.96 5.96 -18.64
C GLY A 97 -8.66 5.33 -18.19
N ASN A 98 -7.89 6.03 -17.38
CA ASN A 98 -6.66 5.57 -16.75
C ASN A 98 -6.88 5.29 -15.25
N PHE A 99 -5.79 4.98 -14.53
CA PHE A 99 -5.87 4.70 -13.09
C PHE A 99 -6.21 5.96 -12.26
N ASP A 100 -5.74 7.12 -12.70
CA ASP A 100 -6.00 8.38 -12.00
C ASP A 100 -7.50 8.75 -12.09
N ASP A 101 -8.13 8.51 -13.24
CA ASP A 101 -9.59 8.67 -13.42
C ASP A 101 -10.37 7.78 -12.42
N CYS A 102 -9.93 6.53 -12.24
CA CYS A 102 -10.53 5.64 -11.24
C CYS A 102 -10.36 6.17 -9.81
N GLN A 103 -9.18 6.69 -9.49
CA GLN A 103 -8.90 7.28 -8.17
C GLN A 103 -9.72 8.55 -7.92
N GLU A 104 -9.88 9.40 -8.93
CA GLU A 104 -10.67 10.60 -8.84
C GLU A 104 -12.15 10.28 -8.54
N ILE A 105 -12.72 9.29 -9.26
CA ILE A 105 -14.09 8.82 -8.98
C ILE A 105 -14.21 8.35 -7.54
N VAL A 106 -13.29 7.51 -7.06
CA VAL A 106 -13.30 7.02 -5.68
C VAL A 106 -13.22 8.20 -4.69
N LYS A 107 -12.33 9.15 -4.91
CA LYS A 107 -12.17 10.34 -4.08
C LYS A 107 -13.46 11.17 -4.02
N ASN A 108 -14.11 11.39 -5.16
CA ASN A 108 -15.38 12.13 -5.25
C ASN A 108 -16.51 11.41 -4.50
N LEU A 109 -16.57 10.06 -4.57
CA LEU A 109 -17.56 9.28 -3.82
C LEU A 109 -17.34 9.40 -2.30
N PHE A 110 -16.09 9.39 -1.82
CA PHE A 110 -15.79 9.61 -0.40
C PHE A 110 -16.13 11.04 0.07
N GLN A 111 -16.12 12.02 -0.82
CA GLN A 111 -16.50 13.41 -0.52
C GLN A 111 -18.01 13.67 -0.60
N ASP A 112 -18.80 12.79 -1.22
CA ASP A 112 -20.25 12.98 -1.35
C ASP A 112 -20.94 12.78 0.00
N LYS A 113 -21.37 13.91 0.60
CA LYS A 113 -22.06 13.92 1.90
C LYS A 113 -23.40 13.17 1.89
N ARG A 114 -24.07 13.05 0.74
CA ARG A 114 -25.34 12.34 0.60
C ARG A 114 -25.13 10.84 0.62
N LEU A 115 -24.08 10.36 -0.05
CA LEU A 115 -23.69 8.97 -0.04
C LEU A 115 -23.23 8.55 1.37
N ASN A 116 -22.37 9.33 2.00
CA ASN A 116 -21.84 9.07 3.35
C ASN A 116 -22.93 9.04 4.46
N LYS A 117 -24.08 9.66 4.23
CA LYS A 117 -25.23 9.56 5.15
C LYS A 117 -26.02 8.26 4.97
N LYS A 118 -25.92 7.60 3.83
CA LYS A 118 -26.70 6.40 3.49
C LYS A 118 -25.93 5.10 3.67
N VAL A 119 -24.62 5.13 3.46
CA VAL A 119 -23.77 3.95 3.53
C VAL A 119 -22.50 4.25 4.29
N SER A 120 -22.05 3.27 5.07
CA SER A 120 -20.75 3.33 5.74
C SER A 120 -19.67 3.02 4.70
N LEU A 121 -18.88 4.02 4.30
CA LEU A 121 -17.81 3.85 3.33
C LEU A 121 -16.50 3.47 4.00
N GLY A 122 -15.79 2.54 3.41
CA GLY A 122 -14.47 2.12 3.82
C GLY A 122 -13.48 2.03 2.66
N SER A 123 -12.20 2.18 2.98
CA SER A 123 -11.10 2.05 2.02
C SER A 123 -10.12 0.96 2.45
N ILE A 124 -9.64 0.22 1.44
CA ILE A 124 -8.68 -0.88 1.62
C ILE A 124 -7.35 -0.57 0.92
N ASN A 125 -7.09 0.70 0.63
CA ASN A 125 -5.91 1.15 -0.10
C ASN A 125 -4.59 1.05 0.70
N SER A 126 -3.47 1.43 0.06
CA SER A 126 -2.11 1.27 0.63
C SER A 126 -1.85 2.11 1.88
N ILE A 127 -2.64 3.17 2.11
CA ILE A 127 -2.50 4.03 3.30
C ILE A 127 -3.25 3.50 4.54
N ASN A 128 -3.99 2.40 4.42
CA ASN A 128 -4.67 1.80 5.57
C ASN A 128 -3.63 1.33 6.61
N TRP A 129 -3.75 1.84 7.84
CA TRP A 129 -2.80 1.57 8.92
C TRP A 129 -2.67 0.09 9.26
N THR A 130 -3.78 -0.65 9.28
CA THR A 130 -3.77 -2.10 9.55
C THR A 130 -2.91 -2.86 8.56
N ARG A 131 -2.89 -2.43 7.29
CA ARG A 131 -2.01 -3.03 6.28
C ARG A 131 -0.54 -2.82 6.60
N ILE A 132 -0.15 -1.61 7.02
CA ILE A 132 1.23 -1.31 7.41
C ILE A 132 1.61 -2.11 8.65
N MET A 133 0.75 -2.13 9.66
CA MET A 133 0.96 -2.87 10.90
C MET A 133 1.17 -4.37 10.63
N ALA A 134 0.36 -4.97 9.78
CA ALA A 134 0.53 -6.37 9.40
C ALA A 134 1.86 -6.64 8.70
N GLN A 135 2.33 -5.72 7.85
CA GLN A 135 3.59 -5.86 7.13
C GLN A 135 4.83 -5.78 8.03
N ILE A 136 4.74 -5.21 9.22
CA ILE A 136 5.83 -5.25 10.23
C ILE A 136 6.22 -6.70 10.54
N SER A 137 5.25 -7.61 10.55
CA SER A 137 5.50 -9.03 10.83
C SER A 137 6.44 -9.71 9.84
N TYR A 138 6.50 -9.24 8.58
CA TYR A 138 7.41 -9.79 7.57
C TYR A 138 8.88 -9.62 7.99
N TYR A 139 9.21 -8.43 8.48
CA TYR A 139 10.56 -8.10 8.95
C TYR A 139 10.93 -8.85 10.22
N ILE A 140 10.01 -8.92 11.17
CA ILE A 140 10.22 -9.65 12.43
C ILE A 140 10.44 -11.13 12.13
N TYR A 141 9.56 -11.74 11.35
CA TYR A 141 9.68 -13.15 10.97
C TYR A 141 10.98 -13.43 10.23
N ALA A 142 11.26 -12.67 9.17
CA ALA A 142 12.45 -12.86 8.35
C ALA A 142 13.74 -12.66 9.16
N PHE A 143 13.77 -11.65 10.05
CA PHE A 143 14.93 -11.40 10.91
C PHE A 143 15.24 -12.60 11.80
N TYR A 144 14.27 -13.07 12.56
CA TYR A 144 14.49 -14.19 13.48
C TYR A 144 14.78 -15.48 12.72
N LYS A 145 14.11 -15.73 11.59
CA LYS A 145 14.35 -16.91 10.77
C LYS A 145 15.81 -16.95 10.23
N ILE A 146 16.32 -15.83 9.78
CA ILE A 146 17.73 -15.74 9.33
C ILE A 146 18.70 -15.88 10.52
N LYS A 147 18.34 -15.35 11.70
CA LYS A 147 19.20 -15.46 12.89
C LYS A 147 19.30 -16.87 13.44
N GLU A 148 18.32 -17.74 13.20
CA GLU A 148 18.42 -19.17 13.51
C GLU A 148 19.64 -19.81 12.81
N ASP A 149 19.82 -19.53 11.51
CA ASP A 149 20.89 -20.12 10.70
C ASP A 149 22.20 -19.33 10.77
N TYR A 150 22.11 -18.00 10.98
CA TYR A 150 23.25 -17.08 10.92
C TYR A 150 23.27 -16.09 12.09
N PRO A 151 23.47 -16.56 13.34
CA PRO A 151 23.30 -15.74 14.55
C PRO A 151 24.21 -14.51 14.60
N ASN A 152 25.42 -14.59 14.06
CA ASN A 152 26.43 -13.53 14.12
C ASN A 152 26.45 -12.62 12.87
N LYS A 153 25.61 -12.88 11.86
CA LYS A 153 25.59 -12.06 10.64
C LYS A 153 24.74 -10.80 10.82
N GLU A 154 25.25 -9.68 10.33
CA GLU A 154 24.43 -8.48 10.17
C GLU A 154 23.40 -8.67 9.06
N ILE A 155 22.16 -8.23 9.30
CA ILE A 155 21.07 -8.34 8.35
C ILE A 155 20.81 -6.97 7.72
N ILE A 156 20.65 -6.98 6.40
CA ILE A 156 20.22 -5.83 5.60
C ILE A 156 18.98 -6.27 4.83
N PHE A 157 17.91 -5.50 4.91
CA PHE A 157 16.72 -5.72 4.08
C PHE A 157 16.78 -4.87 2.82
N SER A 158 16.49 -5.48 1.67
CA SER A 158 16.25 -4.77 0.39
C SER A 158 14.80 -4.97 -0.02
N VAL A 159 14.07 -3.86 -0.15
CA VAL A 159 12.61 -3.87 -0.31
C VAL A 159 12.25 -3.20 -1.63
N PRO A 160 11.67 -3.94 -2.59
CA PRO A 160 11.05 -3.34 -3.77
C PRO A 160 9.92 -2.41 -3.35
N THR A 161 10.00 -1.15 -3.74
CA THR A 161 9.15 -0.11 -3.15
C THR A 161 8.46 0.74 -4.21
N GLY A 162 7.12 0.78 -4.15
CA GLY A 162 6.28 1.75 -4.85
C GLY A 162 5.71 2.77 -3.84
N ASN A 163 4.53 2.49 -3.27
CA ASN A 163 3.81 3.38 -2.35
C ASN A 163 4.45 3.54 -0.95
N PHE A 164 5.63 3.03 -0.74
CA PHE A 164 6.41 3.11 0.51
C PHE A 164 5.78 2.41 1.73
N GLY A 165 4.69 1.69 1.58
CA GLY A 165 3.99 1.06 2.70
C GLY A 165 4.82 -0.02 3.39
N ASP A 166 5.38 -0.94 2.61
CA ASP A 166 6.21 -2.02 3.13
C ASP A 166 7.56 -1.51 3.65
N ALA A 167 8.21 -0.59 2.95
CA ALA A 167 9.44 0.04 3.43
C ALA A 167 9.20 0.82 4.74
N TYR A 168 8.06 1.50 4.88
CA TYR A 168 7.70 2.15 6.15
C TYR A 168 7.43 1.14 7.27
N ALA A 169 6.83 -0.01 6.97
CA ALA A 169 6.72 -1.10 7.94
C ALA A 169 8.09 -1.62 8.41
N GLY A 170 9.07 -1.71 7.50
CA GLY A 170 10.46 -2.01 7.84
C GLY A 170 11.10 -0.95 8.73
N TYR A 171 10.88 0.32 8.42
CA TYR A 171 11.31 1.44 9.28
C TYR A 171 10.71 1.31 10.69
N LEU A 172 9.41 1.05 10.81
CA LEU A 172 8.75 0.84 12.11
C LEU A 172 9.30 -0.38 12.85
N ALA A 173 9.57 -1.49 12.16
CA ALA A 173 10.19 -2.67 12.75
C ALA A 173 11.53 -2.30 13.41
N LYS A 174 12.34 -1.48 12.76
CA LYS A 174 13.62 -1.00 13.29
C LYS A 174 13.44 -0.01 14.44
N GLU A 175 12.68 1.05 14.21
CA GLU A 175 12.64 2.20 15.14
C GLU A 175 11.71 1.99 16.33
N LYS A 176 10.54 1.40 16.11
CA LYS A 176 9.54 1.20 17.20
C LYS A 176 9.67 -0.16 17.86
N PHE A 177 9.92 -1.22 17.11
CA PHE A 177 10.10 -2.57 17.65
C PHE A 177 11.56 -2.91 17.95
N LYS A 178 12.49 -1.98 17.68
CA LYS A 178 13.92 -2.13 17.97
C LYS A 178 14.56 -3.37 17.36
N LEU A 179 14.06 -3.79 16.18
CA LEU A 179 14.61 -4.92 15.46
C LEU A 179 16.04 -4.59 14.97
N PRO A 180 17.08 -5.30 15.42
CA PRO A 180 18.47 -4.86 15.26
C PRO A 180 19.06 -5.25 13.90
N PHE A 181 18.40 -4.95 12.80
CA PHE A 181 19.00 -5.07 11.49
C PHE A 181 19.78 -3.79 11.12
N LYS A 182 20.82 -3.95 10.31
CA LYS A 182 21.77 -2.88 10.02
C LYS A 182 21.16 -1.77 9.17
N LYS A 183 20.51 -2.13 8.05
CA LYS A 183 20.07 -1.19 7.01
C LYS A 183 18.82 -1.66 6.30
N LEU A 184 18.01 -0.69 5.89
CA LEU A 184 16.89 -0.87 4.96
C LEU A 184 17.25 -0.21 3.63
N ILE A 185 17.23 -0.96 2.53
CA ILE A 185 17.47 -0.47 1.18
C ILE A 185 16.12 -0.37 0.48
N VAL A 186 15.79 0.82 0.03
CA VAL A 186 14.59 1.10 -0.76
C VAL A 186 14.93 0.92 -2.23
N ALA A 187 14.43 -0.16 -2.84
CA ALA A 187 14.67 -0.46 -4.24
C ALA A 187 13.52 0.03 -5.10
N THR A 188 13.80 0.82 -6.14
CA THR A 188 12.81 1.34 -7.09
C THR A 188 13.04 0.76 -8.49
N ASN A 189 12.02 0.84 -9.34
CA ASN A 189 12.18 0.63 -10.77
C ASN A 189 12.59 1.94 -11.47
N LYS A 190 12.32 2.09 -12.78
CA LYS A 190 12.61 3.33 -13.53
C LYS A 190 11.85 4.55 -13.00
N ASN A 191 10.79 4.34 -12.22
CA ASN A 191 10.06 5.39 -11.51
C ASN A 191 10.77 5.65 -10.17
N ASP A 192 11.81 6.44 -10.22
CA ASP A 192 12.89 6.56 -9.24
C ASP A 192 12.72 7.68 -8.21
N ILE A 193 11.50 8.15 -7.96
CA ILE A 193 11.26 9.32 -7.09
C ILE A 193 11.86 9.15 -5.68
N LEU A 194 11.72 7.97 -5.09
CA LEU A 194 12.29 7.68 -3.77
C LEU A 194 13.81 7.60 -3.80
N ASP A 195 14.40 6.94 -4.81
CA ASP A 195 15.85 6.86 -4.98
C ASP A 195 16.47 8.25 -5.13
N ARG A 196 15.86 9.10 -5.96
CA ARG A 196 16.30 10.51 -6.11
C ARG A 196 16.19 11.28 -4.80
N PHE A 197 15.08 11.10 -4.08
CA PHE A 197 14.89 11.76 -2.80
C PHE A 197 15.98 11.36 -1.79
N PHE A 198 16.22 10.06 -1.59
CA PHE A 198 17.25 9.60 -0.64
C PHE A 198 18.68 9.99 -1.05
N LYS A 199 18.94 10.22 -2.33
CA LYS A 199 20.25 10.68 -2.81
C LYS A 199 20.43 12.20 -2.76
N THR A 200 19.36 12.97 -2.98
CA THR A 200 19.48 14.41 -3.24
C THR A 200 18.65 15.30 -2.32
N GLY A 201 17.78 14.73 -1.49
CA GLY A 201 16.78 15.46 -0.71
C GLY A 201 15.62 16.04 -1.53
N LYS A 202 15.59 15.82 -2.85
CA LYS A 202 14.57 16.41 -3.74
C LYS A 202 13.49 15.38 -4.08
N TYR A 203 12.24 15.71 -3.80
CA TYR A 203 11.07 14.88 -4.11
C TYR A 203 10.24 15.54 -5.21
N SER A 204 10.63 15.41 -6.47
CA SER A 204 9.96 16.01 -7.63
C SER A 204 9.35 14.96 -8.55
N LYS A 205 8.11 15.17 -8.97
CA LYS A 205 7.40 14.27 -9.89
C LYS A 205 8.03 14.31 -11.28
N LYS A 206 8.01 13.15 -11.95
CA LYS A 206 8.30 12.98 -13.37
C LYS A 206 7.15 12.28 -14.05
N GLU A 207 7.20 12.15 -15.36
CA GLU A 207 6.29 11.30 -16.10
C GLU A 207 6.44 9.83 -15.65
N VAL A 208 5.32 9.12 -15.51
CA VAL A 208 5.31 7.70 -15.14
C VAL A 208 5.75 6.85 -16.32
N ILE A 209 6.77 6.05 -16.11
CA ILE A 209 7.30 5.11 -17.10
C ILE A 209 6.71 3.72 -16.84
N LYS A 210 6.08 3.13 -17.86
CA LYS A 210 5.57 1.75 -17.77
C LYS A 210 6.73 0.76 -17.71
N THR A 211 6.68 -0.16 -16.71
CA THR A 211 7.72 -1.18 -16.49
C THR A 211 7.12 -2.58 -16.35
N LEU A 212 7.96 -3.59 -16.11
CA LEU A 212 7.55 -4.96 -15.80
C LEU A 212 7.02 -5.10 -14.35
N SER A 213 7.14 -4.06 -13.53
CA SER A 213 6.63 -4.02 -12.16
C SER A 213 5.57 -2.92 -11.99
N PRO A 214 4.37 -3.08 -12.59
CA PRO A 214 3.36 -2.01 -12.71
C PRO A 214 2.87 -1.48 -11.36
N SER A 215 2.91 -2.28 -10.29
CA SER A 215 2.56 -1.85 -8.93
C SER A 215 3.53 -0.80 -8.36
N MET A 216 4.70 -0.65 -8.97
CA MET A 216 5.74 0.31 -8.60
C MET A 216 5.85 1.47 -9.60
N ASP A 217 5.01 1.50 -10.65
CA ASP A 217 4.98 2.56 -11.66
C ASP A 217 4.23 3.77 -11.12
N ILE A 218 4.85 4.47 -10.18
CA ILE A 218 4.31 5.64 -9.48
C ILE A 218 5.34 6.76 -9.36
N GLN A 219 4.84 7.99 -9.28
CA GLN A 219 5.65 9.19 -9.00
C GLN A 219 5.19 9.93 -7.73
N VAL A 220 4.31 9.29 -6.92
CA VAL A 220 3.96 9.75 -5.58
C VAL A 220 3.81 8.54 -4.68
N ALA A 221 4.70 8.39 -3.70
CA ALA A 221 4.67 7.30 -2.74
C ALA A 221 3.76 7.68 -1.56
N SER A 222 2.53 7.16 -1.55
CA SER A 222 1.45 7.60 -0.65
C SER A 222 1.72 7.42 0.85
N ASN A 223 2.67 6.57 1.25
CA ASN A 223 3.06 6.41 2.66
C ASN A 223 4.38 7.12 3.01
N PHE A 224 4.99 7.82 2.08
CA PHE A 224 6.22 8.55 2.33
C PHE A 224 6.00 9.72 3.31
N GLU A 225 4.82 10.35 3.23
CA GLU A 225 4.35 11.35 4.20
C GLU A 225 4.45 10.87 5.66
N ARG A 226 4.23 9.59 5.94
CA ARG A 226 4.34 9.01 7.29
C ARG A 226 5.77 9.01 7.80
N LEU A 227 6.73 8.72 6.94
CA LEU A 227 8.15 8.83 7.31
C LEU A 227 8.52 10.27 7.62
N LEU A 228 8.11 11.21 6.77
CA LEU A 228 8.35 12.63 7.01
C LEU A 228 7.73 13.08 8.32
N HIS A 229 6.50 12.66 8.60
CA HIS A 229 5.83 12.98 9.88
C HIS A 229 6.63 12.48 11.09
N ASP A 230 7.18 11.27 11.04
CA ASP A 230 8.03 10.77 12.13
C ASP A 230 9.35 11.53 12.24
N LEU A 231 9.99 11.89 11.10
CA LEU A 231 11.24 12.64 11.09
C LEU A 231 11.09 14.10 11.57
N TYR A 232 9.95 14.72 11.30
CA TYR A 232 9.62 16.08 11.76
C TYR A 232 8.91 16.09 13.13
N SER A 233 9.24 15.14 14.00
CA SER A 233 8.75 15.08 15.38
C SER A 233 7.22 15.12 15.50
N GLN A 234 6.52 14.57 14.50
CA GLN A 234 5.06 14.48 14.43
C GLN A 234 4.35 15.85 14.33
N ASN A 235 5.03 16.87 13.83
CA ASN A 235 4.43 18.17 13.58
C ASN A 235 3.60 18.16 12.29
N GLY A 236 2.29 17.92 12.40
CA GLY A 236 1.38 17.82 11.26
C GLY A 236 1.23 19.13 10.45
N LYS A 237 1.52 20.31 11.03
CA LYS A 237 1.46 21.59 10.29
C LYS A 237 2.61 21.69 9.30
N ASP A 238 3.82 21.35 9.73
CA ASP A 238 5.01 21.37 8.88
C ASP A 238 4.87 20.34 7.75
N ILE A 239 4.39 19.13 8.08
CA ILE A 239 4.15 18.10 7.07
C ILE A 239 3.10 18.52 6.07
N LYS A 240 2.00 19.14 6.50
CA LYS A 240 0.98 19.64 5.58
C LYS A 240 1.57 20.67 4.62
N GLN A 241 2.40 21.59 5.11
CA GLN A 241 3.06 22.58 4.27
C GLN A 241 4.03 21.90 3.29
N ILE A 242 4.89 20.99 3.78
CA ILE A 242 5.80 20.20 2.95
C ILE A 242 5.04 19.45 1.85
N MET A 243 3.91 18.81 2.17
CA MET A 243 3.13 18.06 1.18
C MET A 243 2.41 18.95 0.17
N ILE A 244 1.98 20.15 0.56
CA ILE A 244 1.44 21.17 -0.35
C ILE A 244 2.54 21.60 -1.32
N ASP A 245 3.65 21.98 -0.77
CA ASP A 245 4.83 22.41 -1.53
C ASP A 245 5.36 21.28 -2.44
N LEU A 246 5.35 20.00 -2.06
CA LEU A 246 5.64 18.83 -2.89
C LEU A 246 4.65 18.67 -4.07
N GLY A 247 3.46 19.24 -3.99
CA GLY A 247 2.52 19.35 -5.10
C GLY A 247 2.94 20.37 -6.18
N ASP A 248 3.67 21.41 -5.76
CA ASP A 248 3.99 22.60 -6.56
C ASP A 248 5.49 22.77 -6.91
N ASP A 249 6.23 21.67 -7.06
CA ASP A 249 7.67 21.66 -7.44
C ASP A 249 8.63 22.17 -6.36
N LEU A 250 9.00 21.32 -5.43
CA LEU A 250 9.89 21.69 -4.32
C LEU A 250 11.35 21.30 -4.52
N SER A 251 12.10 22.30 -4.82
CA SER A 251 13.55 22.28 -4.70
C SER A 251 14.07 22.73 -3.29
N SER A 252 13.20 22.97 -2.30
CA SER A 252 13.57 23.73 -1.10
C SER A 252 13.19 23.17 0.27
N ALA A 253 12.61 21.99 0.39
CA ALA A 253 12.43 21.36 1.71
C ALA A 253 13.77 20.82 2.22
N GLY A 254 14.51 21.62 2.97
CA GLY A 254 15.69 21.18 3.73
C GLY A 254 15.27 20.13 4.74
N LEU A 255 15.76 18.89 4.58
CA LEU A 255 15.60 17.83 5.57
C LEU A 255 16.57 18.06 6.73
N PRO A 256 16.19 17.77 7.99
CA PRO A 256 17.15 17.72 9.08
C PRO A 256 18.18 16.62 8.81
N SER A 257 19.46 16.96 9.02
CA SER A 257 20.64 16.11 8.84
C SER A 257 20.65 14.91 9.80
#